data_f0fd351c8e4039b933e27be1a775b173
#
_entry.id   f0fd351c8e4039b933e27be1a775b173
#
_cell.length_a   1.000
_cell.length_b   1.000
_cell.length_c   1.000
_cell.angle_alpha   90.00
_cell.angle_beta   90.00
_cell.angle_gamma   90.00
#
_symmetry.space_group_name_H-M   'P 1'
#
loop_
_entity.id
_entity.type
_entity.pdbx_description
1 polymer ?
#
loop_
_entity_poly.entity_id
_entity_poly.type
_entity_poly.pdbx_seq_one_letter_code
_entity_poly.pdbx_strand_id
1 'polypeptide(L)'
;MPALSFQSVSKVYPAKAAGAAAFKALDRVSFDVQEGEFFGLLGPNGAGKTTLISTLAGLTRASEGQVQVHGHDVQNDYATARRLLGVVPQELVFDPFFTVRESLRIQSGYFGVKKNDAWIDKLLDNLGLSDKANSNMRQLSGGMKRRVLVAQALVHKPRVIVLDEPTAGVDVELRQTLWQFIAKLNKQGHTVLLTTHYLEEAEALCSRIAMLK
;
A
#
# COMPACT_ATOMS: atom_id res chain seq x y z
N MET A 1 -2.76 -16.97 12.68
CA MET A 1 -1.75 -16.86 11.60
C MET A 1 -1.43 -15.38 11.38
N PRO A 2 -0.19 -14.99 11.13
CA PRO A 2 0.08 -13.60 10.81
C PRO A 2 -0.59 -13.22 9.47
N ALA A 3 -1.05 -11.96 9.36
CA ALA A 3 -1.55 -11.42 8.10
C ALA A 3 -0.43 -11.18 7.10
N LEU A 4 0.74 -10.74 7.60
CA LEU A 4 1.97 -10.63 6.82
C LEU A 4 3.11 -11.35 7.55
N SER A 5 3.96 -12.06 6.80
CA SER A 5 5.17 -12.68 7.32
C SER A 5 6.35 -12.41 6.40
N PHE A 6 7.42 -11.88 6.96
CA PHE A 6 8.70 -11.65 6.30
C PHE A 6 9.75 -12.53 6.99
N GLN A 7 10.39 -13.44 6.25
CA GLN A 7 11.32 -14.41 6.79
C GLN A 7 12.68 -14.27 6.09
N SER A 8 13.66 -13.69 6.80
CA SER A 8 15.04 -13.48 6.33
C SER A 8 15.12 -12.86 4.94
N VAL A 9 14.27 -11.88 4.67
CA VAL A 9 14.14 -11.25 3.34
C VAL A 9 15.36 -10.40 3.04
N SER A 10 16.09 -10.77 1.98
CA SER A 10 17.20 -9.99 1.44
C SER A 10 16.91 -9.56 0.01
N LYS A 11 17.34 -8.35 -0.35
CA LYS A 11 17.27 -7.87 -1.73
C LYS A 11 18.59 -7.21 -2.13
N VAL A 12 19.19 -7.77 -3.16
CA VAL A 12 20.42 -7.25 -3.78
C VAL A 12 20.08 -6.83 -5.22
N TYR A 13 20.39 -5.61 -5.56
CA TYR A 13 20.35 -5.12 -6.93
C TYR A 13 21.73 -5.26 -7.56
N PRO A 14 21.82 -5.80 -8.79
CA PRO A 14 23.09 -5.94 -9.47
C PRO A 14 23.71 -4.55 -9.76
N ALA A 15 25.01 -4.50 -9.88
CA ALA A 15 25.70 -3.30 -10.29
C ALA A 15 25.22 -2.80 -11.67
N LYS A 16 24.94 -1.51 -11.79
CA LYS A 16 24.48 -0.90 -13.06
C LYS A 16 25.62 -0.65 -14.07
N ALA A 17 26.88 -0.66 -13.62
CA ALA A 17 28.05 -0.43 -14.47
C ALA A 17 29.16 -1.41 -14.12
N ALA A 18 30.03 -1.69 -15.07
CA ALA A 18 31.25 -2.50 -14.87
C ALA A 18 32.12 -1.85 -13.78
N GLY A 19 32.48 -2.62 -12.75
CA GLY A 19 33.26 -2.15 -11.61
C GLY A 19 32.50 -1.50 -10.46
N ALA A 20 31.19 -1.29 -10.56
CA ALA A 20 30.36 -0.87 -9.45
C ALA A 20 30.04 -2.06 -8.52
N ALA A 21 29.87 -1.81 -7.22
CA ALA A 21 29.42 -2.82 -6.27
C ALA A 21 27.90 -3.06 -6.39
N ALA A 22 27.46 -4.29 -6.15
CA ALA A 22 26.04 -4.60 -5.99
C ALA A 22 25.47 -3.87 -4.77
N PHE A 23 24.24 -3.37 -4.88
CA PHE A 23 23.58 -2.64 -3.80
C PHE A 23 22.63 -3.57 -3.05
N LYS A 24 22.91 -3.81 -1.76
CA LYS A 24 22.04 -4.57 -0.86
C LYS A 24 21.02 -3.61 -0.24
N ALA A 25 19.77 -3.68 -0.72
CA ALA A 25 18.68 -2.83 -0.26
C ALA A 25 17.96 -3.40 0.97
N LEU A 26 17.96 -4.72 1.16
CA LEU A 26 17.42 -5.43 2.33
C LEU A 26 18.42 -6.49 2.75
N ASP A 27 18.63 -6.65 4.06
CA ASP A 27 19.52 -7.67 4.65
C ASP A 27 18.80 -8.45 5.73
N ARG A 28 18.33 -9.68 5.38
CA ARG A 28 17.70 -10.66 6.26
C ARG A 28 16.60 -10.08 7.17
N VAL A 29 15.76 -9.22 6.61
CA VAL A 29 14.65 -8.60 7.33
C VAL A 29 13.62 -9.66 7.72
N SER A 30 13.27 -9.74 9.01
CA SER A 30 12.30 -10.70 9.54
C SER A 30 11.38 -10.02 10.53
N PHE A 31 10.07 -10.08 10.28
CA PHE A 31 9.00 -9.70 11.21
C PHE A 31 7.66 -10.21 10.71
N ASP A 32 6.69 -10.24 11.61
CA ASP A 32 5.30 -10.58 11.31
C ASP A 32 4.37 -9.44 11.67
N VAL A 33 3.27 -9.28 10.92
CA VAL A 33 2.15 -8.40 11.24
C VAL A 33 0.93 -9.26 11.52
N GLN A 34 0.30 -9.06 12.67
CA GLN A 34 -0.86 -9.85 13.08
C GLN A 34 -2.14 -9.39 12.38
N GLU A 35 -3.13 -10.28 12.28
CA GLU A 35 -4.43 -9.94 11.70
C GLU A 35 -5.12 -8.84 12.52
N GLY A 36 -5.64 -7.81 11.85
CA GLY A 36 -6.25 -6.63 12.47
C GLY A 36 -5.27 -5.64 13.07
N GLU A 37 -3.96 -5.89 13.00
CA GLU A 37 -2.94 -4.98 13.53
C GLU A 37 -2.77 -3.73 12.64
N PHE A 38 -2.54 -2.57 13.27
CA PHE A 38 -2.04 -1.38 12.61
C PHE A 38 -0.53 -1.28 12.90
N PHE A 39 0.29 -1.72 11.94
CA PHE A 39 1.73 -1.86 12.08
C PHE A 39 2.47 -0.74 11.34
N GLY A 40 3.42 -0.10 12.01
CA GLY A 40 4.27 0.94 11.44
C GLY A 40 5.65 0.40 11.05
N LEU A 41 6.10 0.74 9.85
CA LEU A 41 7.47 0.52 9.40
C LEU A 41 8.17 1.87 9.26
N LEU A 42 8.95 2.25 10.26
CA LEU A 42 9.65 3.51 10.35
C LEU A 42 11.08 3.37 9.81
N GLY A 43 11.60 4.40 9.17
CA GLY A 43 13.00 4.45 8.76
C GLY A 43 13.30 5.64 7.86
N PRO A 44 14.57 6.07 7.74
CA PRO A 44 14.96 7.16 6.88
C PRO A 44 14.75 6.82 5.39
N ASN A 45 14.87 7.83 4.54
CA ASN A 45 14.89 7.61 3.09
C ASN A 45 16.09 6.74 2.72
N GLY A 46 15.87 5.76 1.87
CA GLY A 46 16.91 4.79 1.48
C GLY A 46 17.05 3.57 2.41
N ALA A 47 16.33 3.48 3.54
CA ALA A 47 16.36 2.32 4.44
C ALA A 47 15.76 1.03 3.85
N GLY A 48 15.23 1.05 2.63
CA GLY A 48 14.66 -0.13 1.98
C GLY A 48 13.15 -0.30 2.15
N LYS A 49 12.42 0.64 2.77
CA LYS A 49 10.96 0.56 2.98
C LYS A 49 10.21 0.26 1.69
N THR A 50 10.39 1.09 0.65
CA THR A 50 9.76 0.90 -0.67
C THR A 50 10.20 -0.40 -1.34
N THR A 51 11.46 -0.84 -1.16
CA THR A 51 11.91 -2.16 -1.64
C THR A 51 11.16 -3.30 -0.97
N LEU A 52 10.94 -3.21 0.34
CA LEU A 52 10.17 -4.20 1.10
C LEU A 52 8.71 -4.25 0.63
N ILE A 53 8.08 -3.07 0.48
CA ILE A 53 6.71 -2.96 -0.07
C ILE A 53 6.64 -3.51 -1.50
N SER A 54 7.59 -3.18 -2.35
CA SER A 54 7.66 -3.71 -3.73
C SER A 54 7.81 -5.23 -3.77
N THR A 55 8.55 -5.80 -2.80
CA THR A 55 8.67 -7.25 -2.65
C THR A 55 7.34 -7.88 -2.19
N LEU A 56 6.69 -7.29 -1.20
CA LEU A 56 5.37 -7.71 -0.73
C LEU A 56 4.30 -7.64 -1.82
N ALA A 57 4.30 -6.57 -2.62
CA ALA A 57 3.39 -6.39 -3.75
C ALA A 57 3.68 -7.32 -4.95
N GLY A 58 4.81 -8.06 -4.90
CA GLY A 58 5.25 -8.92 -6.00
C GLY A 58 5.72 -8.15 -7.24
N LEU A 59 6.09 -6.87 -7.07
CA LEU A 59 6.69 -6.03 -8.13
C LEU A 59 8.18 -6.30 -8.30
N THR A 60 8.84 -6.74 -7.23
CA THR A 60 10.23 -7.22 -7.27
C THR A 60 10.36 -8.53 -6.50
N ARG A 61 11.27 -9.41 -6.93
CA ARG A 61 11.54 -10.67 -6.23
C ARG A 61 12.60 -10.45 -5.16
N ALA A 62 12.40 -11.05 -3.96
CA ALA A 62 13.46 -11.17 -2.99
C ALA A 62 14.65 -11.94 -3.60
N SER A 63 15.87 -11.58 -3.20
CA SER A 63 17.07 -12.35 -3.56
C SER A 63 17.19 -13.60 -2.69
N GLU A 64 16.75 -13.48 -1.43
CA GLU A 64 16.71 -14.55 -0.44
C GLU A 64 15.53 -14.33 0.50
N GLY A 65 15.10 -15.40 1.18
CA GLY A 65 14.00 -15.37 2.13
C GLY A 65 12.64 -15.47 1.50
N GLN A 66 11.58 -15.29 2.29
CA GLN A 66 10.20 -15.49 1.88
C GLN A 66 9.30 -14.39 2.43
N VAL A 67 8.29 -14.00 1.63
CA VAL A 67 7.22 -13.09 2.03
C VAL A 67 5.87 -13.75 1.80
N GLN A 68 5.01 -13.70 2.82
CA GLN A 68 3.67 -14.30 2.76
C GLN A 68 2.58 -13.30 3.16
N VAL A 69 1.41 -13.42 2.55
CA VAL A 69 0.17 -12.72 2.88
C VAL A 69 -0.87 -13.78 3.28
N HIS A 70 -1.30 -13.80 4.54
CA HIS A 70 -2.17 -14.84 5.10
C HIS A 70 -1.72 -16.28 4.74
N GLY A 71 -0.41 -16.54 4.82
CA GLY A 71 0.20 -17.84 4.47
C GLY A 71 0.41 -18.10 2.99
N HIS A 72 -0.04 -17.21 2.08
CA HIS A 72 0.17 -17.31 0.65
C HIS A 72 1.47 -16.62 0.24
N ASP A 73 2.37 -17.37 -0.37
CA ASP A 73 3.66 -16.84 -0.84
C ASP A 73 3.46 -15.84 -1.99
N VAL A 74 4.07 -14.65 -1.88
CA VAL A 74 3.88 -13.57 -2.86
C VAL A 74 4.51 -13.85 -4.23
N GLN A 75 5.35 -14.87 -4.36
CA GLN A 75 5.97 -15.29 -5.62
C GLN A 75 5.31 -16.52 -6.20
N ASN A 76 5.06 -17.55 -5.38
CA ASN A 76 4.59 -18.87 -5.83
C ASN A 76 3.05 -18.92 -5.88
N ASP A 77 2.35 -18.21 -4.99
CA ASP A 77 0.89 -18.08 -4.98
C ASP A 77 0.46 -16.60 -5.11
N TYR A 78 1.10 -15.90 -6.05
CA TYR A 78 0.94 -14.47 -6.25
C TYR A 78 -0.52 -14.04 -6.52
N ALA A 79 -1.30 -14.87 -7.18
CA ALA A 79 -2.68 -14.55 -7.54
C ALA A 79 -3.56 -14.43 -6.29
N THR A 80 -3.41 -15.36 -5.34
CA THR A 80 -4.13 -15.34 -4.06
C THR A 80 -3.60 -14.23 -3.16
N ALA A 81 -2.28 -14.11 -3.02
CA ALA A 81 -1.65 -13.08 -2.20
C ALA A 81 -2.08 -11.67 -2.63
N ARG A 82 -2.10 -11.35 -3.93
CA ARG A 82 -2.52 -10.04 -4.45
C ARG A 82 -3.99 -9.73 -4.23
N ARG A 83 -4.88 -10.73 -4.24
CA ARG A 83 -6.30 -10.52 -3.93
C ARG A 83 -6.54 -10.13 -2.48
N LEU A 84 -5.67 -10.52 -1.58
CA LEU A 84 -5.73 -10.19 -0.16
C LEU A 84 -5.08 -8.84 0.17
N LEU A 85 -4.35 -8.24 -0.79
CA LEU A 85 -3.48 -7.09 -0.59
C LEU A 85 -3.97 -5.88 -1.38
N GLY A 86 -4.15 -4.73 -0.73
CA GLY A 86 -4.34 -3.42 -1.36
C GLY A 86 -3.13 -2.54 -1.07
N VAL A 87 -2.47 -2.04 -2.12
CA VAL A 87 -1.25 -1.23 -1.97
C VAL A 87 -1.49 0.18 -2.48
N VAL A 88 -1.22 1.17 -1.65
CA VAL A 88 -1.20 2.59 -2.00
C VAL A 88 0.27 3.00 -2.17
N PRO A 89 0.75 3.23 -3.38
CA PRO A 89 2.15 3.58 -3.62
C PRO A 89 2.47 5.02 -3.19
N GLN A 90 3.75 5.30 -2.97
CA GLN A 90 4.24 6.64 -2.66
C GLN A 90 4.01 7.61 -3.83
N GLU A 91 4.26 7.17 -5.06
CA GLU A 91 4.12 7.99 -6.26
C GLU A 91 2.66 8.10 -6.72
N LEU A 92 2.28 9.27 -7.26
CA LEU A 92 0.96 9.51 -7.85
C LEU A 92 0.94 9.00 -9.30
N VAL A 93 0.77 7.69 -9.47
CA VAL A 93 0.60 7.08 -10.79
C VAL A 93 -0.89 6.98 -11.12
N PHE A 94 -1.31 7.56 -12.23
CA PHE A 94 -2.70 7.50 -12.71
C PHE A 94 -2.77 7.50 -14.22
N ASP A 95 -3.81 6.87 -14.76
CA ASP A 95 -4.12 6.96 -16.18
C ASP A 95 -4.91 8.26 -16.45
N PRO A 96 -4.41 9.14 -17.31
CA PRO A 96 -5.02 10.44 -17.56
C PRO A 96 -6.25 10.38 -18.47
N PHE A 97 -6.58 9.24 -19.06
CA PHE A 97 -7.66 9.11 -20.04
C PHE A 97 -9.01 8.77 -19.42
N PHE A 98 -9.04 8.26 -18.19
CA PHE A 98 -10.26 7.82 -17.53
C PHE A 98 -10.77 8.84 -16.50
N THR A 99 -12.06 8.77 -16.24
CA THR A 99 -12.69 9.39 -15.08
C THR A 99 -12.35 8.60 -13.82
N VAL A 100 -12.58 9.20 -12.65
CA VAL A 100 -12.38 8.53 -11.36
C VAL A 100 -13.16 7.21 -11.30
N ARG A 101 -14.45 7.23 -11.65
CA ARG A 101 -15.32 6.04 -11.62
C ARG A 101 -14.85 4.96 -12.59
N GLU A 102 -14.48 5.33 -13.79
CA GLU A 102 -13.96 4.38 -14.78
C GLU A 102 -12.67 3.72 -14.30
N SER A 103 -11.73 4.50 -13.74
CA SER A 103 -10.49 3.97 -13.14
C SER A 103 -10.77 2.94 -12.05
N LEU A 104 -11.75 3.19 -11.17
CA LEU A 104 -12.15 2.25 -10.12
C LEU A 104 -12.85 1.00 -10.68
N ARG A 105 -13.69 1.14 -11.72
CA ARG A 105 -14.30 0.00 -12.40
C ARG A 105 -13.27 -0.89 -13.11
N ILE A 106 -12.30 -0.29 -13.78
CA ILE A 106 -11.18 -0.99 -14.43
C ILE A 106 -10.37 -1.75 -13.39
N GLN A 107 -10.00 -1.07 -12.30
CA GLN A 107 -9.27 -1.69 -11.19
C GLN A 107 -10.05 -2.85 -10.56
N SER A 108 -11.36 -2.70 -10.37
CA SER A 108 -12.25 -3.76 -9.90
C SER A 108 -12.23 -4.97 -10.85
N GLY A 109 -12.23 -4.70 -12.16
CA GLY A 109 -12.16 -5.73 -13.20
C GLY A 109 -10.88 -6.55 -13.17
N TYR A 110 -9.72 -5.94 -12.88
CA TYR A 110 -8.44 -6.66 -12.73
C TYR A 110 -8.48 -7.70 -11.61
N PHE A 111 -9.27 -7.49 -10.57
CA PHE A 111 -9.49 -8.45 -9.48
C PHE A 111 -10.68 -9.40 -9.74
N GLY A 112 -11.32 -9.33 -10.91
CA GLY A 112 -12.47 -10.15 -11.26
C GLY A 112 -13.78 -9.78 -10.55
N VAL A 113 -13.83 -8.61 -9.89
CA VAL A 113 -15.04 -8.16 -9.16
C VAL A 113 -15.98 -7.48 -10.15
N LYS A 114 -17.10 -8.13 -10.44
CA LYS A 114 -18.14 -7.62 -11.35
C LYS A 114 -19.21 -6.85 -10.56
N LYS A 115 -19.87 -5.87 -11.20
CA LYS A 115 -21.00 -5.09 -10.63
C LYS A 115 -20.67 -4.46 -9.27
N ASN A 116 -19.54 -3.78 -9.17
CA ASN A 116 -18.98 -3.23 -7.93
C ASN A 116 -19.40 -1.78 -7.66
N ASP A 117 -20.34 -1.22 -8.41
CA ASP A 117 -20.68 0.21 -8.34
C ASP A 117 -21.13 0.66 -6.96
N ALA A 118 -21.95 -0.13 -6.27
CA ALA A 118 -22.41 0.20 -4.92
C ALA A 118 -21.26 0.31 -3.89
N TRP A 119 -20.18 -0.48 -4.06
CA TRP A 119 -18.99 -0.36 -3.22
C TRP A 119 -18.11 0.83 -3.66
N ILE A 120 -17.97 1.05 -4.96
CA ILE A 120 -17.28 2.22 -5.52
C ILE A 120 -17.92 3.51 -5.00
N ASP A 121 -19.26 3.61 -5.00
CA ASP A 121 -19.97 4.78 -4.47
C ASP A 121 -19.68 5.01 -2.98
N LYS A 122 -19.67 3.95 -2.18
CA LYS A 122 -19.28 4.04 -0.75
C LYS A 122 -17.84 4.51 -0.55
N LEU A 123 -16.91 4.04 -1.38
CA LEU A 123 -15.51 4.49 -1.33
C LEU A 123 -15.39 5.96 -1.69
N LEU A 124 -16.05 6.39 -2.74
CA LEU A 124 -16.05 7.79 -3.18
C LEU A 124 -16.64 8.70 -2.12
N ASP A 125 -17.74 8.30 -1.50
CA ASP A 125 -18.39 9.05 -0.41
C ASP A 125 -17.47 9.18 0.81
N ASN A 126 -16.93 8.06 1.33
CA ASN A 126 -16.02 8.08 2.47
C ASN A 126 -14.71 8.87 2.23
N LEU A 127 -14.30 9.01 0.96
CA LEU A 127 -13.10 9.74 0.57
C LEU A 127 -13.40 11.17 0.10
N GLY A 128 -14.66 11.62 0.16
CA GLY A 128 -15.08 12.96 -0.27
C GLY A 128 -14.79 13.21 -1.76
N LEU A 129 -15.10 12.21 -2.61
CA LEU A 129 -14.89 12.24 -4.06
C LEU A 129 -16.17 12.04 -4.87
N SER A 130 -17.35 12.03 -4.22
CA SER A 130 -18.64 11.74 -4.88
C SER A 130 -18.94 12.73 -6.01
N ASP A 131 -18.70 14.03 -5.79
CA ASP A 131 -18.86 15.11 -6.77
C ASP A 131 -17.84 15.06 -7.90
N LYS A 132 -16.75 14.33 -7.74
CA LYS A 132 -15.65 14.14 -8.70
C LYS A 132 -15.68 12.78 -9.39
N ALA A 133 -16.68 11.95 -9.13
CA ALA A 133 -16.76 10.59 -9.68
C ALA A 133 -16.63 10.53 -11.21
N ASN A 134 -17.22 11.50 -11.89
CA ASN A 134 -17.20 11.60 -13.37
C ASN A 134 -16.17 12.61 -13.90
N SER A 135 -15.34 13.19 -13.02
CA SER A 135 -14.25 14.08 -13.44
C SER A 135 -13.07 13.27 -13.97
N ASN A 136 -12.39 13.81 -14.98
CA ASN A 136 -11.16 13.21 -15.49
C ASN A 136 -10.03 13.32 -14.45
N MET A 137 -9.20 12.30 -14.35
CA MET A 137 -8.07 12.24 -13.41
C MET A 137 -7.10 13.42 -13.52
N ARG A 138 -6.97 14.05 -14.71
CA ARG A 138 -6.11 15.23 -14.91
C ARG A 138 -6.62 16.45 -14.16
N GLN A 139 -7.95 16.58 -13.98
CA GLN A 139 -8.60 17.73 -13.38
C GLN A 139 -8.52 17.73 -11.83
N LEU A 140 -8.05 16.66 -11.24
CA LEU A 140 -7.96 16.49 -9.80
C LEU A 140 -6.70 17.15 -9.23
N SER A 141 -6.83 17.72 -8.02
CA SER A 141 -5.68 18.14 -7.22
C SER A 141 -4.82 16.94 -6.80
N GLY A 142 -3.58 17.17 -6.38
CA GLY A 142 -2.69 16.11 -5.88
C GLY A 142 -3.32 15.31 -4.74
N GLY A 143 -3.96 15.99 -3.79
CA GLY A 143 -4.66 15.35 -2.70
C GLY A 143 -5.87 14.53 -3.12
N MET A 144 -6.65 14.99 -4.12
CA MET A 144 -7.74 14.20 -4.69
C MET A 144 -7.21 12.94 -5.39
N LYS A 145 -6.13 13.06 -6.17
CA LYS A 145 -5.45 11.92 -6.80
C LYS A 145 -4.99 10.89 -5.77
N ARG A 146 -4.43 11.35 -4.66
CA ARG A 146 -4.02 10.46 -3.54
C ARG A 146 -5.22 9.68 -2.98
N ARG A 147 -6.36 10.33 -2.77
CA ARG A 147 -7.59 9.67 -2.33
C ARG A 147 -8.12 8.65 -3.35
N VAL A 148 -7.99 8.93 -4.64
CA VAL A 148 -8.36 7.96 -5.70
C VAL A 148 -7.44 6.74 -5.65
N LEU A 149 -6.12 6.89 -5.43
CA LEU A 149 -5.21 5.74 -5.26
C LEU A 149 -5.59 4.87 -4.05
N VAL A 150 -6.02 5.50 -2.95
CA VAL A 150 -6.56 4.76 -1.80
C VAL A 150 -7.83 4.00 -2.19
N ALA A 151 -8.76 4.63 -2.92
CA ALA A 151 -9.96 3.96 -3.42
C ALA A 151 -9.62 2.77 -4.33
N GLN A 152 -8.64 2.92 -5.23
CA GLN A 152 -8.17 1.84 -6.10
C GLN A 152 -7.60 0.65 -5.31
N ALA A 153 -6.82 0.92 -4.27
CA ALA A 153 -6.29 -0.13 -3.40
C ALA A 153 -7.37 -0.89 -2.63
N LEU A 154 -8.53 -0.28 -2.39
CA LEU A 154 -9.63 -0.83 -1.61
C LEU A 154 -10.78 -1.41 -2.44
N VAL A 155 -10.78 -1.22 -3.75
CA VAL A 155 -11.91 -1.55 -4.62
C VAL A 155 -12.29 -3.04 -4.60
N HIS A 156 -11.33 -3.92 -4.35
CA HIS A 156 -11.52 -5.38 -4.26
C HIS A 156 -11.67 -5.90 -2.83
N LYS A 157 -11.79 -4.99 -1.83
CA LYS A 157 -11.97 -5.30 -0.39
C LYS A 157 -10.84 -6.18 0.17
N PRO A 158 -9.56 -5.76 0.07
CA PRO A 158 -8.44 -6.55 0.55
C PRO A 158 -8.49 -6.71 2.07
N ARG A 159 -7.94 -7.80 2.61
CA ARG A 159 -7.78 -7.99 4.07
C ARG A 159 -6.61 -7.18 4.64
N VAL A 160 -5.59 -6.94 3.81
CA VAL A 160 -4.39 -6.19 4.19
C VAL A 160 -4.27 -4.93 3.34
N ILE A 161 -4.06 -3.79 3.98
CA ILE A 161 -3.87 -2.49 3.34
C ILE A 161 -2.43 -2.05 3.61
N VAL A 162 -1.70 -1.74 2.56
CA VAL A 162 -0.33 -1.23 2.63
C VAL A 162 -0.29 0.20 2.13
N LEU A 163 0.27 1.08 2.93
CA LEU A 163 0.37 2.51 2.67
C LEU A 163 1.84 2.90 2.64
N ASP A 164 2.37 3.18 1.45
CA ASP A 164 3.77 3.60 1.29
C ASP A 164 3.86 5.14 1.30
N GLU A 165 4.26 5.70 2.45
CA GLU A 165 4.36 7.14 2.72
C GLU A 165 3.13 7.95 2.21
N PRO A 166 1.91 7.59 2.62
CA PRO A 166 0.68 8.07 2.00
C PRO A 166 0.44 9.57 2.20
N THR A 167 1.11 10.21 3.14
CA THR A 167 0.96 11.61 3.52
C THR A 167 2.09 12.50 3.03
N ALA A 168 3.05 11.97 2.28
CA ALA A 168 4.15 12.75 1.72
C ALA A 168 3.60 13.84 0.78
N GLY A 169 3.92 15.12 1.10
CA GLY A 169 3.47 16.28 0.32
C GLY A 169 1.96 16.59 0.40
N VAL A 170 1.28 16.09 1.42
CA VAL A 170 -0.16 16.30 1.66
C VAL A 170 -0.35 17.34 2.78
N ASP A 171 -1.33 18.23 2.61
CA ASP A 171 -1.70 19.20 3.64
C ASP A 171 -2.29 18.54 4.90
N VAL A 172 -2.31 19.30 6.02
CA VAL A 172 -2.68 18.78 7.34
C VAL A 172 -4.12 18.28 7.38
N GLU A 173 -5.06 18.99 6.77
CA GLU A 173 -6.49 18.64 6.80
C GLU A 173 -6.75 17.34 6.05
N LEU A 174 -6.18 17.21 4.86
CA LEU A 174 -6.30 16.01 4.05
C LEU A 174 -5.62 14.80 4.72
N ARG A 175 -4.48 15.03 5.40
CA ARG A 175 -3.80 14.00 6.20
C ARG A 175 -4.72 13.46 7.29
N GLN A 176 -5.36 14.33 8.05
CA GLN A 176 -6.28 13.93 9.13
C GLN A 176 -7.48 13.13 8.59
N THR A 177 -8.08 13.59 7.49
CA THR A 177 -9.20 12.88 6.84
C THR A 177 -8.79 11.47 6.40
N LEU A 178 -7.61 11.33 5.80
CA LEU A 178 -7.08 10.04 5.37
C LEU A 178 -6.85 9.10 6.57
N TRP A 179 -6.25 9.62 7.65
CA TRP A 179 -5.98 8.84 8.86
C TRP A 179 -7.26 8.36 9.54
N GLN A 180 -8.26 9.21 9.66
CA GLN A 180 -9.57 8.83 10.21
C GLN A 180 -10.21 7.70 9.39
N PHE A 181 -10.13 7.79 8.06
CA PHE A 181 -10.66 6.75 7.19
C PHE A 181 -9.91 5.43 7.34
N ILE A 182 -8.56 5.44 7.33
CA ILE A 182 -7.75 4.23 7.50
C ILE A 182 -7.94 3.63 8.90
N ALA A 183 -7.99 4.45 9.96
CA ALA A 183 -8.27 3.98 11.30
C ALA A 183 -9.65 3.31 11.42
N LYS A 184 -10.66 3.85 10.71
CA LYS A 184 -11.99 3.21 10.61
C LYS A 184 -11.92 1.84 9.95
N LEU A 185 -11.16 1.70 8.86
CA LEU A 185 -10.96 0.40 8.19
C LEU A 185 -10.25 -0.60 9.10
N ASN A 186 -9.23 -0.17 9.83
CA ASN A 186 -8.54 -1.03 10.80
C ASN A 186 -9.48 -1.51 11.91
N LYS A 187 -10.32 -0.61 12.48
CA LYS A 187 -11.35 -0.98 13.46
C LYS A 187 -12.40 -1.96 12.90
N GLN A 188 -12.58 -2.01 11.58
CA GLN A 188 -13.44 -2.97 10.89
C GLN A 188 -12.75 -4.32 10.61
N GLY A 189 -11.52 -4.51 11.10
CA GLY A 189 -10.77 -5.76 11.01
C GLY A 189 -9.74 -5.82 9.89
N HIS A 190 -9.54 -4.75 9.10
CA HIS A 190 -8.44 -4.72 8.13
C HIS A 190 -7.09 -4.61 8.83
N THR A 191 -6.12 -5.40 8.39
CA THR A 191 -4.71 -5.23 8.79
C THR A 191 -4.11 -4.09 8.01
N VAL A 192 -3.34 -3.22 8.67
CA VAL A 192 -2.71 -2.06 8.02
C VAL A 192 -1.20 -2.10 8.23
N LEU A 193 -0.44 -2.01 7.16
CA LEU A 193 1.01 -1.75 7.16
C LEU A 193 1.26 -0.35 6.63
N LEU A 194 1.77 0.53 7.49
CA LEU A 194 2.12 1.90 7.16
C LEU A 194 3.63 2.06 7.09
N THR A 195 4.17 2.58 5.99
CA THR A 195 5.53 3.11 5.99
C THR A 195 5.50 4.61 6.16
N THR A 196 6.38 5.12 6.99
CA THR A 196 6.56 6.56 7.21
C THR A 196 7.98 6.86 7.68
N HIS A 197 8.42 8.09 7.52
CA HIS A 197 9.62 8.63 8.15
C HIS A 197 9.28 9.61 9.30
N TYR A 198 7.98 9.82 9.57
CA TYR A 198 7.47 10.67 10.66
C TYR A 198 7.13 9.81 11.87
N LEU A 199 7.87 9.98 12.96
CA LEU A 199 7.64 9.23 14.20
C LEU A 199 6.25 9.52 14.79
N GLU A 200 5.82 10.78 14.76
CA GLU A 200 4.51 11.22 15.27
C GLU A 200 3.33 10.48 14.61
N GLU A 201 3.41 10.24 13.30
CA GLU A 201 2.37 9.48 12.59
C GLU A 201 2.34 8.01 13.04
N ALA A 202 3.52 7.41 13.18
CA ALA A 202 3.64 6.02 13.61
C ALA A 202 3.13 5.84 15.04
N GLU A 203 3.48 6.74 15.97
CA GLU A 203 3.03 6.70 17.37
C GLU A 203 1.51 6.93 17.51
N ALA A 204 0.94 7.84 16.71
CA ALA A 204 -0.48 8.15 16.78
C ALA A 204 -1.39 7.04 16.23
N LEU A 205 -0.90 6.23 15.29
CA LEU A 205 -1.75 5.30 14.52
C LEU A 205 -1.43 3.83 14.77
N CYS A 206 -0.14 3.51 15.00
CA CYS A 206 0.31 2.13 15.01
C CYS A 206 0.32 1.55 16.42
N SER A 207 -0.16 0.31 16.54
CA SER A 207 -0.08 -0.46 17.78
C SER A 207 1.33 -1.02 18.03
N ARG A 208 2.12 -1.19 16.97
CA ARG A 208 3.50 -1.67 17.00
C ARG A 208 4.30 -1.06 15.85
N ILE A 209 5.56 -0.76 16.10
CA ILE A 209 6.47 -0.13 15.14
C ILE A 209 7.74 -0.95 15.02
N ALA A 210 8.19 -1.21 13.79
CA ALA A 210 9.53 -1.69 13.49
C ALA A 210 10.36 -0.58 12.84
N MET A 211 11.66 -0.55 13.13
CA MET A 211 12.61 0.39 12.53
C MET A 211 13.50 -0.33 11.52
N LEU A 212 13.51 0.17 10.28
CA LEU A 212 14.52 -0.16 9.28
C LEU A 212 15.67 0.85 9.35
N LYS A 213 16.90 0.32 9.37
CA LYS A 213 18.13 1.15 9.40
C LYS A 213 18.96 0.89 8.16
#